data_d5a7856ed5889d0f32684dc5afb47435
#
_entry.id   d5a7856ed5889d0f32684dc5afb47435
#
_cell.length_a   1.000
_cell.length_b   1.000
_cell.length_c   1.000
_cell.angle_alpha   90.00
_cell.angle_beta   90.00
_cell.angle_gamma   90.00
#
_symmetry.space_group_name_H-M   'P 1'
#
loop_
_entity.id
_entity.type
_entity.pdbx_description
1 polymer ?
#
loop_
_entity_poly.entity_id
_entity_poly.type
_entity_poly.pdbx_seq_one_letter_code
_entity_poly.pdbx_strand_id
1 'polypeptide(L)'
;NRRNCGSELITNRKKYCSFSCIYCECGWNKIDTSIQVPLNKREDIKKALYKKLSESTKEFNTTIDSITFSGNGEPTLHPDILGIVEDVIELRNQYCPQAKITILSNSTNLVREDVFKALQLIDNPILKIDAGTERMYKLINEPVSCKFEQIKQKLIEFGSKCIVQTLLLRGECKGERIDNTSEEEFTAWLEIVKQISPKSVMLYSIDRETPEKNLEKLLIPELEQYAERVRALGIETNTY
;
A
#
# COMPACT_ATOMS: atom_id res chain seq x y z
N ASN A 1 -22.02 -5.48 -5.59
CA ASN A 1 -20.83 -5.87 -6.38
C ASN A 1 -20.06 -4.62 -6.76
N ARG A 2 -19.09 -4.23 -5.93
CA ARG A 2 -18.16 -3.15 -6.30
C ARG A 2 -17.23 -3.68 -7.39
N ARG A 3 -17.17 -3.02 -8.53
CA ARG A 3 -16.27 -3.40 -9.62
C ARG A 3 -15.02 -2.52 -9.56
N ASN A 4 -13.91 -3.15 -9.28
CA ASN A 4 -12.60 -2.54 -9.28
C ASN A 4 -11.92 -2.75 -10.64
N CYS A 5 -11.45 -1.68 -11.26
CA CYS A 5 -10.62 -1.74 -12.46
C CYS A 5 -9.15 -1.64 -12.01
N GLY A 6 -8.52 -2.79 -11.75
CA GLY A 6 -7.08 -2.82 -11.45
C GLY A 6 -6.24 -2.55 -12.70
N SER A 7 -5.24 -1.69 -12.60
CA SER A 7 -4.17 -1.56 -13.58
C SER A 7 -2.88 -2.12 -12.99
N GLU A 8 -2.34 -3.17 -13.60
CA GLU A 8 -1.01 -3.67 -13.24
C GLU A 8 0.06 -2.82 -13.94
N LEU A 9 0.79 -2.04 -13.15
CA LEU A 9 1.91 -1.22 -13.63
C LEU A 9 3.15 -2.06 -13.93
N ILE A 10 3.23 -3.25 -13.34
CA ILE A 10 4.39 -4.15 -13.42
C ILE A 10 3.91 -5.48 -13.99
N THR A 11 4.29 -5.77 -15.24
CA THR A 11 3.88 -7.01 -15.95
C THR A 11 4.70 -8.23 -15.61
N ASN A 12 5.63 -8.17 -14.67
CA ASN A 12 6.49 -9.29 -14.42
C ASN A 12 5.84 -10.35 -13.54
N ARG A 13 6.04 -11.61 -13.91
CA ARG A 13 5.73 -12.78 -13.07
C ARG A 13 6.57 -12.81 -11.77
N LYS A 14 7.55 -11.92 -11.63
CA LYS A 14 8.39 -11.78 -10.42
C LYS A 14 7.98 -10.53 -9.66
N LYS A 15 7.94 -10.64 -8.34
CA LYS A 15 7.73 -9.51 -7.44
C LYS A 15 8.83 -8.46 -7.64
N TYR A 16 8.44 -7.20 -7.82
CA TYR A 16 9.34 -6.04 -7.85
C TYR A 16 8.92 -5.04 -6.78
N CYS A 17 9.64 -5.05 -5.65
CA CYS A 17 9.27 -4.28 -4.48
C CYS A 17 10.52 -3.81 -3.74
N SER A 18 10.45 -2.70 -3.04
CA SER A 18 11.48 -2.20 -2.12
C SER A 18 11.46 -2.89 -0.76
N PHE A 19 10.45 -3.75 -0.50
CA PHE A 19 10.32 -4.58 0.68
C PHE A 19 10.35 -6.08 0.35
N SER A 20 10.79 -6.88 1.32
CA SER A 20 10.63 -8.33 1.31
C SER A 20 9.81 -8.79 2.51
N CYS A 21 8.61 -8.21 2.69
CA CYS A 21 7.78 -8.47 3.86
C CYS A 21 7.55 -9.96 4.09
N ILE A 22 7.73 -10.39 5.34
CA ILE A 22 7.59 -11.80 5.78
C ILE A 22 6.19 -12.37 5.57
N TYR A 23 5.17 -11.50 5.44
CA TYR A 23 3.75 -11.86 5.26
C TYR A 23 3.26 -11.68 3.81
N CYS A 24 4.12 -11.31 2.86
CA CYS A 24 3.66 -10.88 1.52
C CYS A 24 3.14 -12.04 0.67
N GLU A 25 1.88 -12.01 0.28
CA GLU A 25 1.25 -13.01 -0.59
C GLU A 25 1.96 -13.19 -1.96
N CYS A 26 2.72 -12.19 -2.41
CA CYS A 26 3.54 -12.28 -3.61
C CYS A 26 4.88 -13.01 -3.39
N GLY A 27 5.08 -13.57 -2.20
CA GLY A 27 6.32 -14.27 -1.82
C GLY A 27 7.49 -13.35 -1.49
N TRP A 28 8.65 -13.95 -1.30
CA TRP A 28 9.89 -13.22 -1.03
C TRP A 28 10.32 -12.35 -2.22
N ASN A 29 10.86 -11.20 -1.91
CA ASN A 29 11.44 -10.34 -2.91
C ASN A 29 12.89 -10.79 -3.18
N LYS A 30 13.10 -11.48 -4.28
CA LYS A 30 14.43 -11.85 -4.75
C LYS A 30 14.94 -10.76 -5.70
N ILE A 31 15.23 -9.58 -5.15
CA ILE A 31 15.89 -8.54 -5.96
C ILE A 31 17.31 -9.01 -6.23
N ASP A 32 17.51 -9.46 -7.45
CA ASP A 32 18.84 -9.44 -8.06
C ASP A 32 18.99 -8.05 -8.67
N THR A 33 19.75 -7.19 -8.02
CA THR A 33 19.99 -5.81 -8.47
C THR A 33 20.70 -5.74 -9.82
N SER A 34 21.22 -6.86 -10.32
CA SER A 34 21.82 -6.99 -11.66
C SER A 34 20.77 -7.16 -12.76
N ILE A 35 19.52 -7.49 -12.43
CA ILE A 35 18.45 -7.71 -13.39
C ILE A 35 17.59 -6.45 -13.50
N GLN A 36 17.64 -5.80 -14.65
CA GLN A 36 16.64 -4.77 -14.99
C GLN A 36 15.29 -5.45 -15.17
N VAL A 37 14.35 -5.13 -14.28
CA VAL A 37 12.96 -5.57 -14.41
C VAL A 37 12.30 -4.72 -15.50
N PRO A 38 11.83 -5.31 -16.61
CA PRO A 38 11.12 -4.54 -17.61
C PRO A 38 9.80 -4.06 -17.04
N LEU A 39 9.66 -2.75 -16.89
CA LEU A 39 8.42 -2.09 -16.51
C LEU A 39 7.61 -1.78 -17.78
N ASN A 40 6.29 -1.76 -17.66
CA ASN A 40 5.43 -1.32 -18.75
C ASN A 40 5.72 0.15 -19.07
N LYS A 41 5.79 0.49 -20.34
CA LYS A 41 5.90 1.88 -20.74
C LYS A 41 4.60 2.64 -20.43
N ARG A 42 4.72 3.92 -20.08
CA ARG A 42 3.56 4.79 -19.78
C ARG A 42 2.49 4.73 -20.88
N GLU A 43 2.92 4.77 -22.16
CA GLU A 43 2.02 4.75 -23.32
C GLU A 43 1.23 3.43 -23.39
N ASP A 44 1.85 2.31 -23.05
CA ASP A 44 1.20 1.00 -23.06
C ASP A 44 0.19 0.87 -21.91
N ILE A 45 0.51 1.42 -20.75
CA ILE A 45 -0.41 1.50 -19.59
C ILE A 45 -1.62 2.37 -19.95
N LYS A 46 -1.38 3.56 -20.54
CA LYS A 46 -2.46 4.46 -20.98
C LYS A 46 -3.37 3.79 -22.01
N LYS A 47 -2.80 3.13 -23.01
CA LYS A 47 -3.57 2.39 -24.04
C LYS A 47 -4.39 1.25 -23.45
N ALA A 48 -3.81 0.46 -22.55
CA ALA A 48 -4.50 -0.65 -21.89
C ALA A 48 -5.68 -0.16 -21.04
N LEU A 49 -5.48 0.91 -20.26
CA LEU A 49 -6.53 1.51 -19.45
C LEU A 49 -7.63 2.12 -20.31
N TYR A 50 -7.27 2.88 -21.37
CA TYR A 50 -8.21 3.43 -22.33
C TYR A 50 -9.11 2.34 -22.92
N LYS A 51 -8.51 1.24 -23.41
CA LYS A 51 -9.25 0.11 -23.96
C LYS A 51 -10.24 -0.44 -22.93
N LYS A 52 -9.77 -0.72 -21.72
CA LYS A 52 -10.61 -1.29 -20.66
C LYS A 52 -11.76 -0.36 -20.25
N LEU A 53 -11.52 0.93 -20.11
CA LEU A 53 -12.55 1.90 -19.76
C LEU A 53 -13.56 2.09 -20.88
N SER A 54 -13.09 2.22 -22.13
CA SER A 54 -13.97 2.42 -23.29
C SER A 54 -14.87 1.21 -23.59
N GLU A 55 -14.37 -0.01 -23.39
CA GLU A 55 -15.16 -1.25 -23.52
C GLU A 55 -16.18 -1.37 -22.38
N SER A 56 -15.77 -1.15 -21.14
CA SER A 56 -16.66 -1.27 -19.97
C SER A 56 -17.82 -0.29 -19.99
N THR A 57 -17.61 0.92 -20.49
CA THR A 57 -18.67 1.95 -20.56
C THR A 57 -19.61 1.77 -21.74
N LYS A 58 -19.12 1.24 -22.87
CA LYS A 58 -19.91 1.07 -24.11
C LYS A 58 -20.74 -0.22 -24.12
N GLU A 59 -20.11 -1.35 -23.70
CA GLU A 59 -20.75 -2.66 -23.88
C GLU A 59 -21.61 -3.10 -22.69
N PHE A 60 -21.32 -2.64 -21.48
CA PHE A 60 -21.93 -3.19 -20.27
C PHE A 60 -22.75 -2.22 -19.45
N ASN A 61 -22.83 -0.93 -19.82
CA ASN A 61 -23.45 0.13 -19.00
C ASN A 61 -23.03 0.00 -17.52
N THR A 62 -21.75 -0.33 -17.30
CA THR A 62 -21.21 -0.71 -16.00
C THR A 62 -20.64 0.50 -15.31
N THR A 63 -21.06 0.78 -14.10
CA THR A 63 -20.43 1.80 -13.24
C THR A 63 -19.11 1.25 -12.70
N ILE A 64 -18.04 2.02 -12.87
CA ILE A 64 -16.72 1.77 -12.28
C ILE A 64 -16.65 2.61 -11.01
N ASP A 65 -16.45 1.96 -9.87
CA ASP A 65 -16.38 2.63 -8.57
C ASP A 65 -14.94 3.06 -8.23
N SER A 66 -13.94 2.30 -8.69
CA SER A 66 -12.54 2.58 -8.38
C SER A 66 -11.59 2.14 -9.51
N ILE A 67 -10.54 2.94 -9.71
CA ILE A 67 -9.35 2.58 -10.48
C ILE A 67 -8.21 2.44 -9.46
N THR A 68 -7.66 1.23 -9.33
CA THR A 68 -6.67 0.94 -8.28
C THR A 68 -5.31 0.62 -8.87
N PHE A 69 -4.30 1.37 -8.44
CA PHE A 69 -2.91 1.03 -8.66
C PHE A 69 -2.51 -0.05 -7.67
N SER A 70 -2.38 -1.26 -8.17
CA SER A 70 -1.90 -2.43 -7.42
C SER A 70 -1.11 -3.32 -8.37
N GLY A 71 -0.38 -4.26 -7.85
CA GLY A 71 0.35 -5.19 -8.69
C GLY A 71 1.29 -6.09 -7.90
N ASN A 72 2.13 -6.83 -8.61
CA ASN A 72 3.08 -7.77 -8.04
C ASN A 72 4.34 -7.03 -7.55
N GLY A 73 4.17 -6.14 -6.57
CA GLY A 73 5.23 -5.32 -5.99
C GLY A 73 4.80 -3.92 -5.57
N GLU A 74 5.70 -2.96 -5.68
CA GLU A 74 5.48 -1.57 -5.27
C GLU A 74 5.25 -0.66 -6.49
N PRO A 75 4.05 -0.11 -6.70
CA PRO A 75 3.73 0.71 -7.86
C PRO A 75 4.61 1.96 -8.02
N THR A 76 5.01 2.57 -6.89
CA THR A 76 5.80 3.80 -6.90
C THR A 76 7.25 3.62 -7.32
N LEU A 77 7.68 2.37 -7.57
CA LEU A 77 8.98 2.09 -8.19
C LEU A 77 9.02 2.47 -9.68
N HIS A 78 7.86 2.67 -10.30
CA HIS A 78 7.83 3.11 -11.69
C HIS A 78 8.48 4.51 -11.83
N PRO A 79 9.44 4.68 -12.77
CA PRO A 79 10.15 5.96 -12.91
C PRO A 79 9.25 7.12 -13.36
N ASP A 80 8.19 6.86 -14.09
CA ASP A 80 7.25 7.86 -14.61
C ASP A 80 5.87 7.78 -13.91
N ILE A 81 5.88 7.53 -12.59
CA ILE A 81 4.64 7.36 -11.82
C ILE A 81 3.75 8.61 -11.87
N LEU A 82 4.35 9.80 -11.84
CA LEU A 82 3.59 11.05 -11.90
C LEU A 82 2.82 11.16 -13.22
N GLY A 83 3.50 10.96 -14.35
CA GLY A 83 2.86 11.03 -15.65
C GLY A 83 1.79 9.95 -15.84
N ILE A 84 2.00 8.74 -15.28
CA ILE A 84 0.96 7.69 -15.31
C ILE A 84 -0.26 8.09 -14.49
N VAL A 85 -0.08 8.68 -13.32
CA VAL A 85 -1.20 9.17 -12.49
C VAL A 85 -1.98 10.26 -13.22
N GLU A 86 -1.30 11.20 -13.88
CA GLU A 86 -1.95 12.23 -14.70
C GLU A 86 -2.79 11.64 -15.83
N ASP A 87 -2.25 10.64 -16.56
CA ASP A 87 -2.97 9.94 -17.61
C ASP A 87 -4.20 9.18 -17.09
N VAL A 88 -4.09 8.56 -15.92
CA VAL A 88 -5.22 7.88 -15.28
C VAL A 88 -6.30 8.87 -14.85
N ILE A 89 -5.93 10.03 -14.33
CA ILE A 89 -6.88 11.11 -13.98
C ILE A 89 -7.62 11.61 -15.22
N GLU A 90 -6.89 11.84 -16.33
CA GLU A 90 -7.49 12.25 -17.60
C GLU A 90 -8.54 11.23 -18.08
N LEU A 91 -8.15 9.96 -18.15
CA LEU A 91 -9.03 8.89 -18.60
C LEU A 91 -10.22 8.66 -17.65
N ARG A 92 -10.01 8.70 -16.33
CA ARG A 92 -11.07 8.62 -15.34
C ARG A 92 -12.09 9.72 -15.55
N ASN A 93 -11.65 10.97 -15.70
CA ASN A 93 -12.54 12.12 -15.87
C ASN A 93 -13.37 11.99 -17.16
N GLN A 94 -12.81 11.40 -18.21
CA GLN A 94 -13.49 11.20 -19.48
C GLN A 94 -14.50 10.05 -19.47
N TYR A 95 -14.19 8.93 -18.81
CA TYR A 95 -14.96 7.68 -18.93
C TYR A 95 -15.77 7.30 -17.70
N CYS A 96 -15.32 7.67 -16.51
CA CYS A 96 -15.95 7.32 -15.24
C CYS A 96 -15.67 8.38 -14.15
N PRO A 97 -16.18 9.62 -14.32
CA PRO A 97 -15.81 10.76 -13.46
C PRO A 97 -16.14 10.58 -11.97
N GLN A 98 -17.02 9.64 -11.63
CA GLN A 98 -17.36 9.32 -10.24
C GLN A 98 -16.40 8.29 -9.60
N ALA A 99 -15.61 7.57 -10.42
CA ALA A 99 -14.68 6.59 -9.91
C ALA A 99 -13.58 7.22 -9.06
N LYS A 100 -13.22 6.57 -7.96
CA LYS A 100 -12.10 6.97 -7.12
C LYS A 100 -10.80 6.35 -7.60
N ILE A 101 -9.74 7.13 -7.62
CA ILE A 101 -8.40 6.62 -7.89
C ILE A 101 -7.77 6.24 -6.56
N THR A 102 -7.32 5.00 -6.45
CA THR A 102 -6.72 4.42 -5.26
C THR A 102 -5.33 3.88 -5.56
N ILE A 103 -4.39 4.04 -4.67
CA ILE A 103 -3.08 3.39 -4.73
C ILE A 103 -2.78 2.68 -3.41
N LEU A 104 -2.20 1.47 -3.50
CA LEU A 104 -1.61 0.78 -2.35
C LEU A 104 -0.10 0.89 -2.48
N SER A 105 0.55 1.57 -1.52
CA SER A 105 2.00 1.78 -1.51
C SER A 105 2.60 1.44 -0.16
N ASN A 106 3.79 0.86 -0.19
CA ASN A 106 4.58 0.58 1.00
C ASN A 106 5.30 1.82 1.57
N SER A 107 5.04 2.99 1.02
CA SER A 107 5.53 4.30 1.47
C SER A 107 7.02 4.59 1.27
N THR A 108 7.84 3.61 0.83
CA THR A 108 9.30 3.79 0.75
C THR A 108 9.74 4.91 -0.19
N ASN A 109 9.00 5.12 -1.28
CA ASN A 109 9.34 6.08 -2.32
C ASN A 109 8.74 7.49 -2.09
N LEU A 110 8.07 7.74 -0.96
CA LEU A 110 7.61 9.09 -0.59
C LEU A 110 8.74 10.12 -0.49
N VAL A 111 9.98 9.66 -0.36
CA VAL A 111 11.19 10.52 -0.40
C VAL A 111 11.45 11.12 -1.79
N ARG A 112 10.91 10.54 -2.84
CA ARG A 112 10.97 11.07 -4.20
C ARG A 112 9.88 12.12 -4.39
N GLU A 113 10.26 13.31 -4.84
CA GLU A 113 9.34 14.44 -5.00
C GLU A 113 8.23 14.15 -6.04
N ASP A 114 8.58 13.49 -7.15
CA ASP A 114 7.61 13.09 -8.18
C ASP A 114 6.58 12.08 -7.65
N VAL A 115 7.01 11.13 -6.81
CA VAL A 115 6.12 10.18 -6.14
C VAL A 115 5.21 10.91 -5.15
N PHE A 116 5.78 11.77 -4.31
CA PHE A 116 5.00 12.53 -3.33
C PHE A 116 3.92 13.36 -4.02
N LYS A 117 4.27 14.08 -5.10
CA LYS A 117 3.32 14.83 -5.93
C LYS A 117 2.26 13.94 -6.55
N ALA A 118 2.65 12.80 -7.14
CA ALA A 118 1.71 11.86 -7.74
C ALA A 118 0.65 11.38 -6.75
N LEU A 119 1.09 11.00 -5.54
CA LEU A 119 0.19 10.49 -4.51
C LEU A 119 -0.74 11.59 -3.96
N GLN A 120 -0.29 12.85 -3.98
CA GLN A 120 -1.13 13.99 -3.62
C GLN A 120 -2.29 14.24 -4.61
N LEU A 121 -2.22 13.74 -5.83
CA LEU A 121 -3.28 13.84 -6.84
C LEU A 121 -4.34 12.74 -6.73
N ILE A 122 -4.05 11.66 -5.99
CA ILE A 122 -4.90 10.47 -5.87
C ILE A 122 -5.98 10.68 -4.81
N ASP A 123 -7.21 10.17 -5.05
CA ASP A 123 -8.34 10.31 -4.12
C ASP A 123 -8.10 9.52 -2.81
N ASN A 124 -7.56 8.30 -2.93
CA ASN A 124 -7.32 7.40 -1.81
C ASN A 124 -5.87 6.87 -1.84
N PRO A 125 -4.89 7.66 -1.41
CA PRO A 125 -3.53 7.18 -1.21
C PRO A 125 -3.47 6.32 0.07
N ILE A 126 -3.44 4.99 -0.10
CA ILE A 126 -3.31 4.01 0.99
C ILE A 126 -1.83 3.75 1.20
N LEU A 127 -1.31 4.27 2.31
CA LEU A 127 0.12 4.28 2.63
C LEU A 127 0.40 3.38 3.83
N LYS A 128 1.38 2.49 3.66
CA LYS A 128 1.63 1.43 4.63
C LYS A 128 2.68 1.82 5.66
N ILE A 129 2.39 1.51 6.93
CA ILE A 129 3.35 1.50 8.04
C ILE A 129 2.95 0.41 9.03
N ASP A 130 3.75 -0.68 9.13
CA ASP A 130 3.43 -1.88 9.90
C ASP A 130 4.12 -1.95 11.27
N ALA A 131 4.92 -0.96 11.63
CA ALA A 131 5.75 -1.00 12.84
C ALA A 131 5.79 0.35 13.54
N GLY A 132 5.95 0.31 14.86
CA GLY A 132 6.21 1.47 15.70
C GLY A 132 7.70 1.77 15.88
N THR A 133 8.56 0.75 15.72
CA THR A 133 10.00 0.87 15.90
C THR A 133 10.79 0.43 14.67
N GLU A 134 12.02 0.93 14.55
CA GLU A 134 12.94 0.53 13.47
C GLU A 134 13.28 -0.96 13.52
N ARG A 135 13.36 -1.54 14.73
CA ARG A 135 13.60 -2.98 14.90
C ARG A 135 12.49 -3.79 14.25
N MET A 136 11.24 -3.54 14.61
CA MET A 136 10.09 -4.27 14.09
C MET A 136 9.90 -4.02 12.60
N TYR A 137 10.12 -2.80 12.12
CA TYR A 137 10.12 -2.47 10.70
C TYR A 137 11.11 -3.33 9.91
N LYS A 138 12.35 -3.49 10.40
CA LYS A 138 13.35 -4.35 9.75
C LYS A 138 12.95 -5.82 9.75
N LEU A 139 12.36 -6.30 10.84
CA LEU A 139 11.93 -7.69 10.97
C LEU A 139 10.73 -8.03 10.09
N ILE A 140 9.73 -7.16 10.02
CA ILE A 140 8.49 -7.41 9.28
C ILE A 140 8.65 -7.12 7.80
N ASN A 141 9.23 -5.98 7.45
CA ASN A 141 9.22 -5.48 6.07
C ASN A 141 10.49 -5.81 5.29
N GLU A 142 11.58 -6.18 5.97
CA GLU A 142 12.89 -6.47 5.35
C GLU A 142 13.23 -5.45 4.23
N PRO A 143 13.44 -4.18 4.56
CA PRO A 143 13.65 -3.12 3.57
C PRO A 143 14.99 -3.27 2.85
N VAL A 144 15.01 -2.99 1.54
CA VAL A 144 16.24 -3.06 0.73
C VAL A 144 17.16 -1.87 1.02
N SER A 145 16.61 -0.66 1.14
CA SER A 145 17.44 0.56 1.26
C SER A 145 16.81 1.71 2.02
N CYS A 146 15.53 1.67 2.32
CA CYS A 146 14.83 2.79 2.95
C CYS A 146 14.90 2.72 4.49
N LYS A 147 15.19 3.85 5.14
CA LYS A 147 15.23 3.95 6.60
C LYS A 147 13.84 4.23 7.16
N PHE A 148 13.50 3.61 8.28
CA PHE A 148 12.23 3.77 8.97
C PHE A 148 11.90 5.24 9.26
N GLU A 149 12.87 5.99 9.78
CA GLU A 149 12.68 7.39 10.13
C GLU A 149 12.34 8.27 8.91
N GLN A 150 12.90 7.97 7.74
CA GLN A 150 12.58 8.70 6.51
C GLN A 150 11.12 8.46 6.09
N ILE A 151 10.65 7.22 6.16
CA ILE A 151 9.24 6.88 5.86
C ILE A 151 8.33 7.59 6.85
N LYS A 152 8.62 7.51 8.14
CA LYS A 152 7.84 8.14 9.21
C LYS A 152 7.70 9.64 8.97
N GLN A 153 8.80 10.34 8.72
CA GLN A 153 8.78 11.78 8.47
C GLN A 153 7.98 12.15 7.22
N LYS A 154 8.11 11.36 6.15
CA LYS A 154 7.36 11.60 4.93
C LYS A 154 5.87 11.31 5.08
N LEU A 155 5.48 10.33 5.87
CA LEU A 155 4.08 10.08 6.21
C LEU A 155 3.49 11.22 7.06
N ILE A 156 4.24 11.74 8.03
CA ILE A 156 3.84 12.91 8.82
C ILE A 156 3.67 14.15 7.93
N GLU A 157 4.62 14.38 7.00
CA GLU A 157 4.52 15.47 6.01
C GLU A 157 3.30 15.29 5.08
N PHE A 158 2.96 14.06 4.72
CA PHE A 158 1.80 13.75 3.88
C PHE A 158 0.47 14.06 4.58
N GLY A 159 0.39 13.76 5.87
CA GLY A 159 -0.66 14.19 6.77
C GLY A 159 -2.05 13.60 6.48
N SER A 160 -3.07 14.39 6.75
CA SER A 160 -4.49 13.98 6.75
C SER A 160 -5.04 13.56 5.38
N LYS A 161 -4.29 13.65 4.32
CA LYS A 161 -4.71 13.21 2.99
C LYS A 161 -4.60 11.71 2.78
N CYS A 162 -3.72 11.03 3.53
CA CYS A 162 -3.54 9.59 3.38
C CYS A 162 -4.52 8.76 4.20
N ILE A 163 -4.68 7.52 3.76
CA ILE A 163 -5.23 6.41 4.53
C ILE A 163 -4.03 5.58 4.98
N VAL A 164 -3.85 5.42 6.28
CA VAL A 164 -2.81 4.54 6.81
C VAL A 164 -3.30 3.10 6.78
N GLN A 165 -2.49 2.20 6.22
CA GLN A 165 -2.76 0.78 6.24
C GLN A 165 -1.70 0.05 7.05
N THR A 166 -2.13 -0.84 7.96
CA THR A 166 -1.25 -1.58 8.85
C THR A 166 -1.70 -3.03 8.97
N LEU A 167 -0.77 -3.94 8.73
CA LEU A 167 -0.96 -5.35 9.01
C LEU A 167 -0.46 -5.66 10.43
N LEU A 168 -1.36 -6.21 11.27
CA LEU A 168 -1.05 -6.69 12.60
C LEU A 168 -0.83 -8.20 12.60
N LEU A 169 0.26 -8.64 13.21
CA LEU A 169 0.66 -10.05 13.24
C LEU A 169 1.56 -10.38 14.44
N ARG A 170 1.62 -11.66 14.77
CA ARG A 170 2.56 -12.23 15.72
C ARG A 170 3.28 -13.41 15.08
N GLY A 171 4.27 -13.95 15.76
CA GLY A 171 4.94 -15.17 15.35
C GLY A 171 6.45 -15.11 15.53
N GLU A 172 7.14 -15.88 14.68
CA GLU A 172 8.59 -15.96 14.68
C GLU A 172 9.11 -15.96 13.23
N CYS A 173 10.22 -15.27 13.00
CA CYS A 173 10.93 -15.29 11.75
C CYS A 173 12.44 -15.31 12.00
N LYS A 174 13.15 -16.28 11.44
CA LYS A 174 14.61 -16.44 11.56
C LYS A 174 15.12 -16.46 13.01
N GLY A 175 14.34 -17.05 13.93
CA GLY A 175 14.66 -17.12 15.37
C GLY A 175 14.38 -15.84 16.15
N GLU A 176 13.79 -14.82 15.52
CA GLU A 176 13.37 -13.57 16.16
C GLU A 176 11.85 -13.56 16.38
N ARG A 177 11.43 -13.16 17.58
CA ARG A 177 10.02 -12.95 17.87
C ARG A 177 9.50 -11.72 17.15
N ILE A 178 8.41 -11.92 16.41
CA ILE A 178 7.66 -10.88 15.71
C ILE A 178 6.36 -10.64 16.48
N ASP A 179 6.12 -9.39 16.87
CA ASP A 179 4.89 -9.01 17.55
C ASP A 179 4.69 -7.49 17.48
N ASN A 180 4.06 -7.00 16.40
CA ASN A 180 3.74 -5.58 16.29
C ASN A 180 2.45 -5.19 17.04
N THR A 181 1.88 -6.14 17.78
CA THR A 181 0.72 -5.94 18.65
C THR A 181 1.09 -5.80 20.12
N SER A 182 2.37 -6.00 20.47
CA SER A 182 2.84 -5.79 21.84
C SER A 182 2.56 -4.35 22.28
N GLU A 183 2.37 -4.14 23.59
CA GLU A 183 2.04 -2.81 24.13
C GLU A 183 3.09 -1.76 23.74
N GLU A 184 4.36 -2.13 23.78
CA GLU A 184 5.47 -1.25 23.38
C GLU A 184 5.39 -0.84 21.91
N GLU A 185 5.27 -1.82 21.00
CA GLU A 185 5.24 -1.60 19.56
C GLU A 185 3.98 -0.84 19.13
N PHE A 186 2.82 -1.28 19.63
CA PHE A 186 1.56 -0.66 19.23
C PHE A 186 1.44 0.77 19.78
N THR A 187 1.94 1.04 20.97
CA THR A 187 1.98 2.41 21.53
C THR A 187 2.91 3.31 20.71
N ALA A 188 4.09 2.83 20.34
CA ALA A 188 5.01 3.58 19.47
C ALA A 188 4.39 3.84 18.07
N TRP A 189 3.72 2.85 17.49
CA TRP A 189 3.00 2.99 16.24
C TRP A 189 1.83 3.99 16.36
N LEU A 190 1.07 3.94 17.43
CA LEU A 190 -0.07 4.82 17.70
C LEU A 190 0.37 6.29 17.78
N GLU A 191 1.52 6.57 18.39
CA GLU A 191 2.10 7.92 18.43
C GLU A 191 2.51 8.42 17.04
N ILE A 192 2.98 7.53 16.17
CA ILE A 192 3.25 7.88 14.76
C ILE A 192 1.95 8.21 14.02
N VAL A 193 0.92 7.38 14.16
CA VAL A 193 -0.39 7.60 13.54
C VAL A 193 -1.02 8.90 14.01
N LYS A 194 -0.90 9.22 15.29
CA LYS A 194 -1.35 10.49 15.85
C LYS A 194 -0.64 11.68 15.22
N GLN A 195 0.68 11.60 14.98
CA GLN A 195 1.44 12.65 14.32
C GLN A 195 1.09 12.79 12.83
N ILE A 196 0.83 11.67 12.14
CA ILE A 196 0.36 11.68 10.74
C ILE A 196 -1.03 12.33 10.67
N SER A 197 -1.90 12.05 11.64
CA SER A 197 -3.31 12.46 11.64
C SER A 197 -4.01 12.12 10.32
N PRO A 198 -4.01 10.84 9.89
CA PRO A 198 -4.50 10.42 8.59
C PRO A 198 -6.02 10.61 8.47
N LYS A 199 -6.53 10.58 7.22
CA LYS A 199 -7.97 10.57 6.93
C LYS A 199 -8.67 9.39 7.61
N SER A 200 -8.06 8.22 7.56
CA SER A 200 -8.54 7.00 8.24
C SER A 200 -7.42 5.98 8.36
N VAL A 201 -7.68 4.94 9.16
CA VAL A 201 -6.77 3.80 9.34
C VAL A 201 -7.46 2.51 8.93
N MET A 202 -6.72 1.64 8.26
CA MET A 202 -7.12 0.29 7.88
C MET A 202 -6.25 -0.72 8.63
N LEU A 203 -6.83 -1.46 9.58
CA LEU A 203 -6.16 -2.55 10.27
C LEU A 203 -6.61 -3.88 9.69
N TYR A 204 -5.67 -4.76 9.41
CA TYR A 204 -5.94 -6.09 8.91
C TYR A 204 -4.87 -7.07 9.39
N SER A 205 -5.11 -8.36 9.20
CA SER A 205 -4.15 -9.39 9.52
C SER A 205 -3.96 -10.33 8.32
N ILE A 206 -3.16 -11.37 8.51
CA ILE A 206 -2.87 -12.38 7.50
C ILE A 206 -4.18 -13.08 7.08
N ASP A 207 -4.45 -13.15 5.78
CA ASP A 207 -5.63 -13.84 5.26
C ASP A 207 -5.29 -15.03 4.35
N ARG A 208 -4.12 -15.01 3.73
CA ARG A 208 -3.64 -16.05 2.82
C ARG A 208 -2.28 -16.60 3.26
N GLU A 209 -1.82 -17.61 2.54
CA GLU A 209 -0.50 -18.17 2.77
C GLU A 209 0.61 -17.12 2.65
N THR A 210 1.52 -17.14 3.59
CA THR A 210 2.67 -16.24 3.69
C THR A 210 3.97 -16.98 3.40
N PRO A 211 5.03 -16.27 2.95
CA PRO A 211 6.34 -16.88 2.72
C PRO A 211 6.98 -17.36 4.02
N GLU A 212 6.81 -16.62 5.12
CA GLU A 212 7.15 -17.13 6.46
C GLU A 212 5.97 -17.94 7.01
N LYS A 213 6.24 -19.13 7.55
CA LYS A 213 5.18 -20.06 7.98
C LYS A 213 4.81 -19.97 9.45
N ASN A 214 5.70 -19.39 10.27
CA ASN A 214 5.50 -19.30 11.72
C ASN A 214 4.82 -17.98 12.13
N LEU A 215 3.95 -17.44 11.28
CA LEU A 215 3.19 -16.22 11.56
C LEU A 215 1.77 -16.55 12.02
N GLU A 216 1.28 -15.78 12.97
CA GLU A 216 -0.04 -15.93 13.58
C GLU A 216 -0.96 -14.81 13.11
N LYS A 217 -2.16 -15.20 12.65
CA LYS A 217 -3.24 -14.29 12.29
C LYS A 217 -3.94 -13.77 13.53
N LEU A 218 -4.26 -12.48 13.56
CA LEU A 218 -5.21 -11.93 14.51
C LEU A 218 -6.65 -12.11 14.01
N LEU A 219 -7.55 -12.43 14.91
CA LEU A 219 -8.98 -12.50 14.59
C LEU A 219 -9.61 -11.09 14.61
N ILE A 220 -10.73 -10.93 13.92
CA ILE A 220 -11.46 -9.65 13.88
C ILE A 220 -11.74 -9.07 15.28
N PRO A 221 -12.19 -9.84 16.28
CA PRO A 221 -12.39 -9.29 17.63
C PRO A 221 -11.11 -8.73 18.30
N GLU A 222 -9.95 -9.29 17.99
CA GLU A 222 -8.67 -8.78 18.45
C GLU A 222 -8.29 -7.50 17.69
N LEU A 223 -8.45 -7.47 16.36
CA LEU A 223 -8.21 -6.27 15.54
C LEU A 223 -9.07 -5.10 16.01
N GLU A 224 -10.33 -5.35 16.40
CA GLU A 224 -11.23 -4.33 16.94
C GLU A 224 -10.70 -3.68 18.22
N GLN A 225 -10.04 -4.43 19.11
CA GLN A 225 -9.44 -3.84 20.32
C GLN A 225 -8.35 -2.81 19.97
N TYR A 226 -7.56 -3.05 18.95
CA TYR A 226 -6.57 -2.09 18.46
C TYR A 226 -7.24 -0.93 17.71
N ALA A 227 -8.28 -1.21 16.93
CA ALA A 227 -9.04 -0.18 16.23
C ALA A 227 -9.71 0.81 17.19
N GLU A 228 -10.25 0.35 18.35
CA GLU A 228 -10.80 1.22 19.37
C GLU A 228 -9.76 2.19 19.95
N ARG A 229 -8.52 1.76 20.11
CA ARG A 229 -7.44 2.65 20.56
C ARG A 229 -7.14 3.75 19.54
N VAL A 230 -7.24 3.46 18.26
CA VAL A 230 -7.07 4.47 17.19
C VAL A 230 -8.28 5.40 17.13
N ARG A 231 -9.50 4.86 17.24
CA ARG A 231 -10.75 5.65 17.28
C ARG A 231 -10.78 6.62 18.46
N ALA A 232 -10.19 6.24 19.60
CA ALA A 232 -10.04 7.12 20.76
C ALA A 232 -9.20 8.38 20.47
N LEU A 233 -8.39 8.40 19.40
CA LEU A 233 -7.69 9.58 18.90
C LEU A 233 -8.57 10.45 17.96
N GLY A 234 -9.83 10.07 17.73
CA GLY A 234 -10.72 10.74 16.77
C GLY A 234 -10.47 10.36 15.31
N ILE A 235 -9.75 9.28 15.03
CA ILE A 235 -9.40 8.82 13.68
C ILE A 235 -10.33 7.67 13.28
N GLU A 236 -11.02 7.82 12.13
CA GLU A 236 -11.84 6.73 11.56
C GLU A 236 -10.98 5.49 11.33
N THR A 237 -11.45 4.32 11.80
CA THR A 237 -10.67 3.07 11.70
C THR A 237 -11.57 1.90 11.35
N ASN A 238 -11.15 1.16 10.33
CA ASN A 238 -11.84 -0.04 9.84
C ASN A 238 -10.93 -1.26 9.97
N THR A 239 -11.52 -2.41 10.31
CA THR A 239 -10.85 -3.72 10.39
C THR A 239 -11.27 -4.62 9.23
N TYR A 240 -10.37 -5.49 8.76
CA TYR A 240 -10.58 -6.37 7.60
C TYR A 240 -10.04 -7.77 7.86
#